data_2d91c50970e3e2d1555b27b1cc6e96bb
#
_entry.id   2d91c50970e3e2d1555b27b1cc6e96bb
#
_cell.length_a   1.000
_cell.length_b   1.000
_cell.length_c   1.000
_cell.angle_alpha   90.00
_cell.angle_beta   90.00
_cell.angle_gamma   90.00
#
_symmetry.space_group_name_H-M   'P 1'
#
loop_
_entity.id
_entity.type
_entity.pdbx_description
1 polymer ?
#
loop_
_entity_poly.entity_id
_entity_poly.type
_entity_poly.pdbx_seq_one_letter_code
_entity_poly.pdbx_strand_id
1 'polypeptide(L)'
;MSDSPIVSIVDDNESVRLGTASLVRSAGWQTRMYASAETLIESIEIEETFCIISDVQMPGMSGLDMQLALIERGFAIPIIFITAFPDEAIRARALRNGAVCFLAKPVDTNLILSCLAGVRQDS
;
A
#
# COMPACT_ATOMS: atom_id res chain seq x y z
N MET A 1 -16.12 -6.61 19.11
CA MET A 1 -15.51 -5.56 18.32
C MET A 1 -14.24 -6.07 17.66
N SER A 2 -14.13 -5.88 16.39
CA SER A 2 -12.93 -6.31 15.68
C SER A 2 -11.86 -5.24 15.80
N ASP A 3 -10.70 -5.62 16.23
CA ASP A 3 -9.59 -4.70 16.38
C ASP A 3 -8.47 -5.00 15.39
N SER A 4 -8.75 -5.85 14.39
CA SER A 4 -7.76 -6.11 13.37
C SER A 4 -7.56 -4.87 12.51
N PRO A 5 -6.32 -4.41 12.38
CA PRO A 5 -6.06 -3.25 11.53
C PRO A 5 -6.40 -3.55 10.08
N ILE A 6 -6.73 -2.50 9.34
CA ILE A 6 -7.14 -2.63 7.95
C ILE A 6 -5.99 -2.25 7.04
N VAL A 7 -5.66 -3.14 6.10
CA VAL A 7 -4.67 -2.88 5.06
C VAL A 7 -5.43 -2.65 3.75
N SER A 8 -5.22 -1.49 3.15
CA SER A 8 -5.83 -1.15 1.87
C SER A 8 -4.87 -1.52 0.75
N ILE A 9 -5.35 -2.27 -0.23
CA ILE A 9 -4.54 -2.76 -1.33
C ILE A 9 -4.98 -2.08 -2.61
N VAL A 10 -4.04 -1.42 -3.28
CA VAL A 10 -4.30 -0.65 -4.49
C VAL A 10 -3.48 -1.21 -5.63
N ASP A 11 -4.13 -1.76 -6.63
CA ASP A 11 -3.47 -2.30 -7.81
C ASP A 11 -4.50 -2.39 -8.92
N ASP A 12 -4.15 -1.95 -10.12
CA ASP A 12 -5.07 -2.00 -11.25
C ASP A 12 -5.20 -3.41 -11.83
N ASN A 13 -4.30 -4.32 -11.51
CA ASN A 13 -4.38 -5.71 -11.93
C ASN A 13 -5.16 -6.52 -10.91
N GLU A 14 -6.31 -7.06 -11.33
CA GLU A 14 -7.20 -7.78 -10.43
C GLU A 14 -6.54 -9.00 -9.80
N SER A 15 -5.82 -9.78 -10.59
CA SER A 15 -5.17 -11.00 -10.08
C SER A 15 -4.14 -10.67 -8.99
N VAL A 16 -3.35 -9.64 -9.21
CA VAL A 16 -2.34 -9.21 -8.23
C VAL A 16 -3.04 -8.69 -6.99
N ARG A 17 -4.09 -7.88 -7.17
CA ARG A 17 -4.84 -7.30 -6.07
C ARG A 17 -5.45 -8.39 -5.18
N LEU A 18 -6.10 -9.37 -5.79
CA LEU A 18 -6.74 -10.47 -5.06
C LEU A 18 -5.70 -11.35 -4.36
N GLY A 19 -4.60 -11.64 -5.03
CA GLY A 19 -3.54 -12.45 -4.44
C GLY A 19 -2.89 -11.77 -3.23
N THR A 20 -2.63 -10.49 -3.36
CA THR A 20 -2.06 -9.72 -2.25
C THR A 20 -3.02 -9.68 -1.06
N ALA A 21 -4.31 -9.44 -1.34
CA ALA A 21 -5.32 -9.41 -0.28
C ALA A 21 -5.42 -10.75 0.43
N SER A 22 -5.38 -11.84 -0.32
CA SER A 22 -5.46 -13.18 0.25
C SER A 22 -4.29 -13.44 1.21
N LEU A 23 -3.08 -13.06 0.77
CA LEU A 23 -1.89 -13.21 1.58
C LEU A 23 -2.01 -12.41 2.89
N VAL A 24 -2.42 -11.16 2.77
CA VAL A 24 -2.53 -10.27 3.92
C VAL A 24 -3.57 -10.77 4.91
N ARG A 25 -4.72 -11.23 4.40
CA ARG A 25 -5.76 -11.80 5.27
C ARG A 25 -5.27 -13.04 5.99
N SER A 26 -4.45 -13.86 5.33
CA SER A 26 -3.94 -15.07 5.95
C SER A 26 -3.04 -14.77 7.15
N ALA A 27 -2.49 -13.56 7.21
CA ALA A 27 -1.65 -13.12 8.31
C ALA A 27 -2.45 -12.43 9.43
N GLY A 28 -3.78 -12.41 9.32
CA GLY A 28 -4.64 -11.88 10.39
C GLY A 28 -5.11 -10.46 10.21
N TRP A 29 -4.85 -9.84 9.05
CA TRP A 29 -5.26 -8.46 8.79
C TRP A 29 -6.62 -8.44 8.09
N GLN A 30 -7.35 -7.35 8.29
CA GLN A 30 -8.50 -7.06 7.44
C GLN A 30 -8.00 -6.34 6.20
N THR A 31 -8.69 -6.52 5.08
CA THR A 31 -8.27 -5.89 3.83
C THR A 31 -9.42 -5.15 3.17
N ARG A 32 -9.08 -4.09 2.47
CA ARG A 32 -9.96 -3.41 1.52
C ARG A 32 -9.18 -3.30 0.23
N MET A 33 -9.89 -3.41 -0.90
CA MET A 33 -9.25 -3.45 -2.21
C MET A 33 -9.74 -2.31 -3.08
N TYR A 34 -8.81 -1.69 -3.80
CA TYR A 34 -9.11 -0.58 -4.69
C TYR A 34 -8.39 -0.80 -6.02
N ALA A 35 -9.08 -0.55 -7.11
CA ALA A 35 -8.51 -0.74 -8.45
C ALA A 35 -7.69 0.47 -8.91
N SER A 36 -7.77 1.59 -8.21
CA SER A 36 -7.05 2.80 -8.57
C SER A 36 -6.73 3.63 -7.34
N ALA A 37 -5.75 4.51 -7.49
CA ALA A 37 -5.39 5.44 -6.42
C ALA A 37 -6.52 6.43 -6.16
N GLU A 38 -7.20 6.87 -7.21
CA GLU A 38 -8.31 7.80 -7.09
C GLU A 38 -9.42 7.22 -6.22
N THR A 39 -9.74 5.94 -6.42
CA THR A 39 -10.79 5.27 -5.64
C THR A 39 -10.42 5.22 -4.16
N LEU A 40 -9.16 4.96 -3.86
CA LEU A 40 -8.70 4.93 -2.47
C LEU A 40 -8.88 6.31 -1.83
N ILE A 41 -8.40 7.35 -2.50
CA ILE A 41 -8.42 8.70 -1.93
C ILE A 41 -9.85 9.19 -1.70
N GLU A 42 -10.77 8.79 -2.56
CA GLU A 42 -12.17 9.18 -2.44
C GLU A 42 -12.96 8.34 -1.44
N SER A 43 -12.36 7.29 -0.91
CA SER A 43 -13.02 6.41 0.02
C SER A 43 -13.30 7.13 1.34
N ILE A 44 -14.53 7.03 1.84
CA ILE A 44 -14.88 7.60 3.14
C ILE A 44 -14.19 6.84 4.27
N GLU A 45 -13.64 5.68 3.95
CA GLU A 45 -13.00 4.82 4.94
C GLU A 45 -11.49 5.01 5.01
N ILE A 46 -10.97 6.02 4.32
CA ILE A 46 -9.51 6.25 4.27
C ILE A 46 -8.92 6.44 5.68
N GLU A 47 -9.64 7.06 6.58
CA GLU A 47 -9.16 7.32 7.93
C GLU A 47 -8.99 6.06 8.75
N GLU A 48 -9.65 4.98 8.36
CA GLU A 48 -9.55 3.71 9.06
C GLU A 48 -8.40 2.84 8.55
N THR A 49 -7.73 3.28 7.49
CA THR A 49 -6.65 2.51 6.90
C THR A 49 -5.39 2.60 7.75
N PHE A 50 -4.89 1.45 8.18
CA PHE A 50 -3.68 1.37 8.98
C PHE A 50 -2.42 1.42 8.11
N CYS A 51 -2.46 0.75 6.95
CA CYS A 51 -1.34 0.66 6.02
C CYS A 51 -1.87 0.48 4.62
N ILE A 52 -1.14 1.00 3.63
CA ILE A 52 -1.50 0.84 2.22
C ILE A 52 -0.42 0.02 1.53
N ILE A 53 -0.82 -0.97 0.74
CA ILE A 53 0.07 -1.69 -0.17
C ILE A 53 -0.35 -1.27 -1.57
N SER A 54 0.53 -0.62 -2.31
CA SER A 54 0.18 -0.03 -3.59
C SER A 54 1.21 -0.31 -4.68
N ASP A 55 0.72 -0.54 -5.91
CA ASP A 55 1.57 -0.50 -7.08
C ASP A 55 2.00 0.97 -7.31
N VAL A 56 3.14 1.14 -7.95
CA VAL A 56 3.65 2.46 -8.30
C VAL A 56 3.02 2.93 -9.62
N GLN A 57 3.07 2.08 -10.66
CA GLN A 57 2.56 2.44 -11.99
C GLN A 57 1.12 1.98 -12.14
N MET A 58 0.20 2.93 -12.25
CA MET A 58 -1.21 2.66 -12.47
C MET A 58 -1.75 3.70 -13.45
N PRO A 59 -2.77 3.35 -14.26
CA PRO A 59 -3.41 4.34 -15.13
C PRO A 59 -3.98 5.49 -14.29
N GLY A 60 -3.87 6.69 -14.79
CA GLY A 60 -4.32 7.87 -14.07
C GLY A 60 -3.31 8.26 -13.01
N MET A 61 -3.75 8.34 -11.77
CA MET A 61 -2.88 8.72 -10.66
C MET A 61 -1.92 7.58 -10.32
N SER A 62 -0.62 7.87 -10.26
CA SER A 62 0.38 6.88 -9.86
C SER A 62 0.38 6.70 -8.35
N GLY A 63 1.07 5.65 -7.89
CA GLY A 63 1.23 5.43 -6.45
C GLY A 63 1.95 6.57 -5.76
N LEU A 64 2.95 7.17 -6.42
CA LEU A 64 3.66 8.32 -5.83
C LEU A 64 2.78 9.56 -5.77
N ASP A 65 1.94 9.77 -6.79
CA ASP A 65 0.98 10.89 -6.77
C ASP A 65 -0.01 10.69 -5.63
N MET A 66 -0.46 9.47 -5.42
CA MET A 66 -1.35 9.14 -4.31
C MET A 66 -0.68 9.45 -2.98
N GLN A 67 0.58 9.07 -2.82
CA GLN A 67 1.33 9.34 -1.61
C GLN A 67 1.35 10.83 -1.29
N LEU A 68 1.67 11.66 -2.30
CA LEU A 68 1.70 13.11 -2.12
C LEU A 68 0.33 13.66 -1.78
N ALA A 69 -0.71 13.17 -2.46
CA ALA A 69 -2.07 13.64 -2.21
C ALA A 69 -2.50 13.35 -0.77
N LEU A 70 -2.14 12.19 -0.24
CA LEU A 70 -2.46 11.84 1.14
C LEU A 70 -1.72 12.73 2.12
N ILE A 71 -0.43 12.99 1.86
CA ILE A 71 0.36 13.88 2.70
C ILE A 71 -0.26 15.29 2.72
N GLU A 72 -0.66 15.79 1.55
CA GLU A 72 -1.25 17.12 1.44
C GLU A 72 -2.58 17.21 2.19
N ARG A 73 -3.28 16.11 2.34
CA ARG A 73 -4.54 16.06 3.08
C ARG A 73 -4.33 15.81 4.57
N GLY A 74 -3.10 15.71 5.02
CA GLY A 74 -2.79 15.52 6.43
C GLY A 74 -2.80 14.07 6.90
N PHE A 75 -2.85 13.11 5.98
CA PHE A 75 -2.79 11.70 6.35
C PHE A 75 -1.34 11.23 6.42
N ALA A 76 -1.01 10.51 7.47
CA ALA A 76 0.32 9.94 7.65
C ALA A 76 0.25 8.42 7.62
N ILE A 77 -0.40 7.88 6.61
CA ILE A 77 -0.62 6.43 6.48
C ILE A 77 0.65 5.78 5.91
N PRO A 78 1.21 4.76 6.57
CA PRO A 78 2.37 4.04 6.03
C PRO A 78 2.03 3.36 4.71
N ILE A 79 2.94 3.44 3.74
CA ILE A 79 2.74 2.84 2.42
C ILE A 79 3.87 1.88 2.11
N ILE A 80 3.51 0.69 1.65
CA ILE A 80 4.42 -0.31 1.09
C ILE A 80 4.20 -0.29 -0.41
N PHE A 81 5.22 0.10 -1.17
CA PHE A 81 5.12 0.11 -2.63
C PHE A 81 5.63 -1.17 -3.23
N ILE A 82 4.95 -1.64 -4.29
CA ILE A 82 5.35 -2.81 -5.05
C ILE A 82 5.35 -2.41 -6.52
N THR A 83 6.42 -2.70 -7.24
CA THR A 83 6.51 -2.28 -8.64
C THR A 83 7.15 -3.34 -9.53
N ALA A 84 6.63 -3.47 -10.77
CA ALA A 84 7.25 -4.32 -11.79
C ALA A 84 8.47 -3.64 -12.42
N PHE A 85 8.59 -2.31 -12.26
CA PHE A 85 9.64 -1.52 -12.89
C PHE A 85 10.40 -0.72 -11.82
N PRO A 86 11.30 -1.38 -11.06
CA PRO A 86 12.05 -0.68 -10.02
C PRO A 86 12.98 0.35 -10.64
N ASP A 87 12.93 1.56 -10.10
CA ASP A 87 13.73 2.70 -10.55
C ASP A 87 14.27 3.35 -9.29
N GLU A 88 15.58 3.57 -9.25
CA GLU A 88 16.22 4.07 -8.03
C GLU A 88 15.76 5.48 -7.66
N ALA A 89 15.53 6.33 -8.64
CA ALA A 89 15.05 7.69 -8.36
C ALA A 89 13.63 7.66 -7.77
N ILE A 90 12.78 6.79 -8.28
CA ILE A 90 11.42 6.62 -7.77
C ILE A 90 11.46 6.03 -6.37
N ARG A 91 12.31 5.04 -6.16
CA ARG A 91 12.49 4.43 -4.84
C ARG A 91 12.92 5.47 -3.80
N ALA A 92 13.95 6.24 -4.14
CA ALA A 92 14.48 7.26 -3.23
C ALA A 92 13.40 8.29 -2.89
N ARG A 93 12.61 8.70 -3.87
CA ARG A 93 11.54 9.66 -3.66
C ARG A 93 10.45 9.10 -2.75
N ALA A 94 10.05 7.84 -3.00
CA ALA A 94 9.02 7.18 -2.19
C ALA A 94 9.45 7.08 -0.74
N LEU A 95 10.69 6.64 -0.50
CA LEU A 95 11.22 6.48 0.86
C LEU A 95 11.40 7.83 1.55
N ARG A 96 11.86 8.84 0.81
CA ARG A 96 12.03 10.18 1.35
C ARG A 96 10.70 10.78 1.81
N ASN A 97 9.62 10.41 1.12
CA ASN A 97 8.27 10.88 1.46
C ASN A 97 7.57 9.98 2.47
N GLY A 98 8.29 9.03 3.06
CA GLY A 98 7.77 8.26 4.18
C GLY A 98 7.30 6.84 3.89
N ALA A 99 7.54 6.32 2.67
CA ALA A 99 7.19 4.93 2.39
C ALA A 99 7.98 3.99 3.30
N VAL A 100 7.32 2.94 3.76
CA VAL A 100 7.93 1.97 4.66
C VAL A 100 8.85 1.02 3.90
N CYS A 101 8.39 0.55 2.75
CA CYS A 101 9.12 -0.39 1.92
C CYS A 101 8.88 -0.09 0.46
N PHE A 102 9.83 -0.50 -0.38
CA PHE A 102 9.71 -0.38 -1.83
C PHE A 102 10.23 -1.68 -2.42
N LEU A 103 9.32 -2.52 -2.90
CA LEU A 103 9.62 -3.90 -3.30
C LEU A 103 9.42 -4.10 -4.79
N ALA A 104 10.26 -4.93 -5.41
CA ALA A 104 10.16 -5.24 -6.83
C ALA A 104 9.34 -6.52 -7.04
N LYS A 105 8.52 -6.54 -8.08
CA LYS A 105 7.78 -7.74 -8.50
C LYS A 105 8.72 -8.67 -9.27
N PRO A 106 8.58 -10.00 -9.15
CA PRO A 106 7.68 -10.72 -8.27
C PRO A 106 8.13 -10.61 -6.82
N VAL A 107 7.18 -10.32 -5.91
CA VAL A 107 7.52 -10.05 -4.52
C VAL A 107 7.56 -11.35 -3.73
N ASP A 108 8.60 -11.49 -2.92
CA ASP A 108 8.65 -12.56 -1.93
C ASP A 108 7.56 -12.27 -0.88
N THR A 109 6.66 -13.25 -0.68
CA THR A 109 5.56 -13.07 0.25
C THR A 109 6.04 -12.77 1.66
N ASN A 110 7.18 -13.33 2.06
CA ASN A 110 7.73 -13.09 3.39
C ASN A 110 8.18 -11.64 3.55
N LEU A 111 8.61 -10.98 2.48
CA LEU A 111 8.99 -9.58 2.55
C LEU A 111 7.78 -8.70 2.82
N ILE A 112 6.65 -8.98 2.17
CA ILE A 112 5.42 -8.22 2.41
C ILE A 112 5.01 -8.36 3.87
N LEU A 113 5.00 -9.58 4.38
CA LEU A 113 4.60 -9.83 5.76
C LEU A 113 5.56 -9.20 6.76
N SER A 114 6.87 -9.20 6.45
CA SER A 114 7.86 -8.55 7.31
C SER A 114 7.64 -7.04 7.37
N CYS A 115 7.32 -6.42 6.22
CA CYS A 115 7.06 -4.99 6.17
C CYS A 115 5.83 -4.65 7.00
N LEU A 116 4.77 -5.45 6.90
CA LEU A 116 3.56 -5.22 7.68
C LEU A 116 3.83 -5.38 9.17
N ALA A 117 4.61 -6.38 9.55
CA ALA A 117 4.97 -6.59 10.95
C ALA A 117 5.74 -5.38 11.51
N GLY A 118 6.63 -4.81 10.70
CA GLY A 118 7.37 -3.61 11.08
C GLY A 118 6.47 -2.42 11.32
N VAL A 119 5.48 -2.22 10.45
CA VAL A 119 4.51 -1.14 10.61
C VAL A 119 3.74 -1.31 11.92
N ARG A 120 3.31 -2.53 12.22
CA ARG A 120 2.54 -2.81 13.43
C ARG A 120 3.34 -2.52 14.69
N GLN A 121 4.65 -2.83 14.67
CA GLN A 121 5.50 -2.59 15.83
C GLN A 121 5.74 -1.10 16.08
N ASP A 122 5.70 -0.29 15.03
CA ASP A 122 5.96 1.15 15.12
C ASP A 122 4.73 1.95 15.54
N SER A 123 3.59 1.31 15.61
CA SER A 123 2.33 2.02 15.90
C SER A 123 1.94 1.99 17.36
#